data_aa82385b6004830a914529c020cf6702
#
_entry.id   aa82385b6004830a914529c020cf6702
#
_cell.length_a   1.000
_cell.length_b   1.000
_cell.length_c   1.000
_cell.angle_alpha   90.00
_cell.angle_beta   90.00
_cell.angle_gamma   90.00
#
_symmetry.space_group_name_H-M   'P 1'
#
loop_
_entity.id
_entity.type
_entity.pdbx_description
1 polymer ?
#
loop_
_entity_poly.entity_id
_entity_poly.type
_entity_poly.pdbx_seq_one_letter_code
_entity_poly.pdbx_strand_id
1 'polypeptide(L)'
;DDTDGAVEMTQRASKSVEGYTDIMTEISPIYDRLSSAAIEMEDISEEIGSLLDSLDIDPKRYDYLNQRSDELRRIMKKYGPELDDVLTTLENSQNELDELSGAEQSLDELNKEKERLLAEVSKKAKALSDHRKKAGERFVSMVTEELEFLNMPKVKLVVQQKTGKLTINGMDSIEFLISANLGEEPKPIAKIASGGELSRIMLALKNVIAEKDSIGTLIFDEIDTGVSGRAAQKIGIKLKQLSLIHISEPTRLRCIS
;
A
#
# COMPACT_ATOMS: atom_id res chain seq x y z
N ASP A 1 -59.91 -17.74 -40.29
CA ASP A 1 -60.01 -18.03 -41.71
C ASP A 1 -61.08 -19.05 -41.91
N ASP A 2 -62.18 -18.64 -42.51
CA ASP A 2 -63.38 -19.42 -42.88
C ASP A 2 -63.06 -20.32 -44.08
N THR A 3 -62.21 -21.30 -43.86
CA THR A 3 -61.96 -22.39 -44.82
C THR A 3 -62.67 -23.63 -44.28
N ASP A 4 -63.72 -24.05 -45.02
CA ASP A 4 -64.45 -25.32 -44.74
C ASP A 4 -63.40 -26.44 -44.49
N GLY A 5 -63.48 -27.10 -43.36
CA GLY A 5 -62.57 -28.20 -43.03
C GLY A 5 -62.76 -29.39 -43.99
N ALA A 6 -61.70 -30.23 -44.08
CA ALA A 6 -61.77 -31.43 -45.00
C ALA A 6 -62.98 -32.32 -44.74
N VAL A 7 -63.38 -32.48 -43.47
CA VAL A 7 -64.62 -33.20 -43.07
C VAL A 7 -65.88 -32.56 -43.69
N GLU A 8 -65.98 -31.24 -43.54
CA GLU A 8 -67.14 -30.49 -44.02
C GLU A 8 -67.25 -30.46 -45.55
N MET A 9 -66.11 -30.31 -46.20
CA MET A 9 -66.03 -30.42 -47.70
C MET A 9 -66.44 -31.78 -48.21
N THR A 10 -65.96 -32.85 -47.55
CA THR A 10 -66.26 -34.22 -47.93
C THR A 10 -67.72 -34.56 -47.66
N GLN A 11 -68.31 -34.14 -46.55
CA GLN A 11 -69.72 -34.28 -46.24
C GLN A 11 -70.62 -33.54 -47.25
N ARG A 12 -70.20 -32.32 -47.64
CA ARG A 12 -70.92 -31.51 -48.63
C ARG A 12 -70.91 -32.15 -50.04
N ALA A 13 -69.78 -32.73 -50.43
CA ALA A 13 -69.59 -33.48 -51.67
C ALA A 13 -70.53 -34.72 -51.66
N SER A 14 -70.53 -35.49 -50.57
CA SER A 14 -71.38 -36.66 -50.41
C SER A 14 -72.85 -36.27 -50.54
N LYS A 15 -73.33 -35.24 -49.82
CA LYS A 15 -74.70 -34.75 -49.94
C LYS A 15 -75.07 -34.27 -51.32
N SER A 16 -74.15 -33.66 -52.05
CA SER A 16 -74.46 -33.18 -53.43
C SER A 16 -74.65 -34.32 -54.43
N VAL A 17 -73.98 -35.46 -54.17
CA VAL A 17 -74.12 -36.66 -55.03
C VAL A 17 -75.34 -37.56 -54.66
N GLU A 18 -75.76 -37.54 -53.40
CA GLU A 18 -76.88 -38.33 -52.85
C GLU A 18 -78.13 -38.16 -53.67
N GLY A 19 -78.53 -36.93 -54.04
CA GLY A 19 -79.73 -36.64 -54.83
C GLY A 19 -79.73 -37.23 -56.24
N TYR A 20 -78.65 -37.77 -56.74
CA TYR A 20 -78.54 -38.35 -58.08
C TYR A 20 -78.43 -39.88 -58.10
N THR A 21 -78.39 -40.54 -56.93
CA THR A 21 -78.25 -42.00 -56.78
C THR A 21 -79.48 -42.76 -57.35
N ASP A 22 -80.63 -42.20 -57.22
CA ASP A 22 -81.90 -42.79 -57.73
C ASP A 22 -82.09 -42.57 -59.26
N ILE A 23 -81.36 -41.63 -59.84
CA ILE A 23 -81.46 -41.28 -61.26
C ILE A 23 -80.44 -42.00 -62.12
N MET A 24 -79.22 -42.24 -61.57
CA MET A 24 -78.11 -42.81 -62.25
C MET A 24 -77.48 -43.93 -61.38
N THR A 25 -77.68 -45.17 -61.69
CA THR A 25 -77.14 -46.33 -60.93
C THR A 25 -75.62 -46.38 -60.87
N GLU A 26 -74.95 -45.71 -61.77
CA GLU A 26 -73.49 -45.61 -61.83
C GLU A 26 -72.91 -44.68 -60.77
N ILE A 27 -73.77 -43.83 -60.19
CA ILE A 27 -73.33 -42.87 -59.15
C ILE A 27 -73.39 -43.48 -57.74
N SER A 28 -74.19 -44.50 -57.51
CA SER A 28 -74.35 -45.16 -56.21
C SER A 28 -72.99 -45.62 -55.62
N PRO A 29 -72.11 -46.30 -56.39
CA PRO A 29 -70.81 -46.70 -55.82
C PRO A 29 -69.90 -45.54 -55.52
N ILE A 30 -70.06 -44.38 -56.19
CA ILE A 30 -69.28 -43.15 -55.91
C ILE A 30 -69.78 -42.52 -54.63
N TYR A 31 -71.14 -42.45 -54.44
CA TYR A 31 -71.74 -41.97 -53.21
C TYR A 31 -71.31 -42.79 -52.00
N ASP A 32 -71.34 -44.16 -52.09
CA ASP A 32 -70.94 -45.05 -51.00
C ASP A 32 -69.50 -44.80 -50.59
N ARG A 33 -68.63 -44.59 -51.56
CA ARG A 33 -67.18 -44.25 -51.28
C ARG A 33 -67.03 -42.88 -50.66
N LEU A 34 -67.78 -41.87 -51.13
CA LEU A 34 -67.75 -40.53 -50.54
C LEU A 34 -68.28 -40.50 -49.10
N SER A 35 -69.36 -41.23 -48.87
CA SER A 35 -70.03 -41.38 -47.55
C SER A 35 -69.07 -42.09 -46.57
N SER A 36 -68.38 -43.19 -47.03
CA SER A 36 -67.40 -43.87 -46.20
C SER A 36 -66.21 -42.99 -45.87
N ALA A 37 -65.72 -42.22 -46.87
CA ALA A 37 -64.58 -41.28 -46.66
C ALA A 37 -64.96 -40.14 -45.70
N ALA A 38 -66.28 -39.67 -45.75
CA ALA A 38 -66.70 -38.64 -44.81
C ALA A 38 -66.72 -39.12 -43.35
N ILE A 39 -67.24 -40.35 -43.15
CA ILE A 39 -67.23 -41.00 -41.81
C ILE A 39 -65.81 -41.20 -41.30
N GLU A 40 -64.88 -41.74 -42.11
CA GLU A 40 -63.52 -41.97 -41.75
C GLU A 40 -62.82 -40.68 -41.38
N MET A 41 -63.04 -39.57 -42.10
CA MET A 41 -62.52 -38.27 -41.81
C MET A 41 -63.07 -37.67 -40.51
N GLU A 42 -64.30 -37.92 -40.18
CA GLU A 42 -64.95 -37.51 -38.94
C GLU A 42 -64.33 -38.23 -37.74
N ASP A 43 -64.17 -39.58 -37.85
CA ASP A 43 -63.51 -40.42 -36.85
C ASP A 43 -62.07 -39.96 -36.60
N ILE A 44 -61.33 -39.71 -37.64
CA ILE A 44 -59.94 -39.18 -37.53
C ILE A 44 -59.93 -37.83 -36.88
N SER A 45 -60.87 -36.93 -37.19
CA SER A 45 -60.97 -35.60 -36.59
C SER A 45 -61.23 -35.66 -35.07
N GLU A 46 -62.14 -36.58 -34.66
CA GLU A 46 -62.43 -36.81 -33.24
C GLU A 46 -61.26 -37.41 -32.51
N GLU A 47 -60.56 -38.37 -33.16
CA GLU A 47 -59.37 -38.94 -32.56
C GLU A 47 -58.24 -37.90 -32.38
N ILE A 48 -58.01 -37.03 -33.37
CA ILE A 48 -57.07 -35.91 -33.25
C ILE A 48 -57.52 -34.93 -32.14
N GLY A 49 -58.84 -34.62 -32.06
CA GLY A 49 -59.38 -33.80 -31.00
C GLY A 49 -59.06 -34.36 -29.59
N SER A 50 -59.39 -35.68 -29.43
CA SER A 50 -59.09 -36.40 -28.19
C SER A 50 -57.61 -36.43 -27.83
N LEU A 51 -56.74 -36.57 -28.79
CA LEU A 51 -55.28 -36.53 -28.62
C LEU A 51 -54.82 -35.11 -28.19
N LEU A 52 -55.36 -34.07 -28.82
CA LEU A 52 -55.06 -32.66 -28.44
C LEU A 52 -55.51 -32.34 -27.03
N ASP A 53 -56.72 -32.81 -26.64
CA ASP A 53 -57.24 -32.63 -25.27
C ASP A 53 -56.44 -33.40 -24.22
N SER A 54 -55.82 -34.53 -24.61
CA SER A 54 -54.95 -35.32 -23.75
C SER A 54 -53.56 -34.71 -23.56
N LEU A 55 -53.16 -33.81 -24.45
CA LEU A 55 -51.94 -33.01 -24.29
C LEU A 55 -52.20 -31.92 -23.25
N ASP A 56 -51.85 -32.19 -22.02
CA ASP A 56 -51.89 -31.20 -20.90
C ASP A 56 -50.84 -30.08 -21.14
N ILE A 57 -51.11 -29.29 -22.19
CA ILE A 57 -50.27 -28.13 -22.51
C ILE A 57 -50.77 -26.96 -21.64
N ASP A 58 -50.12 -26.77 -20.49
CA ASP A 58 -50.26 -25.53 -19.71
C ASP A 58 -49.54 -24.38 -20.42
N PRO A 59 -50.25 -23.43 -21.06
CA PRO A 59 -49.60 -22.29 -21.74
C PRO A 59 -48.72 -21.48 -20.81
N LYS A 60 -49.07 -21.34 -19.54
CA LYS A 60 -48.30 -20.61 -18.55
C LYS A 60 -46.96 -21.31 -18.25
N ARG A 61 -47.01 -22.65 -18.22
CA ARG A 61 -45.80 -23.47 -18.02
C ARG A 61 -44.89 -23.38 -19.24
N TYR A 62 -45.43 -23.35 -20.43
CA TYR A 62 -44.65 -23.17 -21.66
C TYR A 62 -43.97 -21.80 -21.71
N ASP A 63 -44.70 -20.73 -21.42
CA ASP A 63 -44.16 -19.37 -21.36
C ASP A 63 -43.05 -19.23 -20.30
N TYR A 64 -43.26 -19.83 -19.13
CA TYR A 64 -42.26 -19.87 -18.08
C TYR A 64 -40.98 -20.58 -18.52
N LEU A 65 -41.08 -21.72 -19.17
CA LEU A 65 -39.94 -22.50 -19.66
C LEU A 65 -39.16 -21.73 -20.74
N ASN A 66 -39.87 -21.08 -21.66
CA ASN A 66 -39.25 -20.25 -22.68
C ASN A 66 -38.48 -19.06 -22.06
N GLN A 67 -39.13 -18.33 -21.17
CA GLN A 67 -38.49 -17.21 -20.46
C GLN A 67 -37.24 -17.68 -19.69
N ARG A 68 -37.33 -18.81 -19.00
CA ARG A 68 -36.23 -19.39 -18.27
C ARG A 68 -35.08 -19.82 -19.18
N SER A 69 -35.40 -20.41 -20.32
CA SER A 69 -34.43 -20.79 -21.35
C SER A 69 -33.70 -19.56 -21.90
N ASP A 70 -34.41 -18.48 -22.18
CA ASP A 70 -33.81 -17.26 -22.70
C ASP A 70 -32.92 -16.55 -21.64
N GLU A 71 -33.31 -16.56 -20.38
CA GLU A 71 -32.49 -16.08 -19.27
C GLU A 71 -31.18 -16.87 -19.19
N LEU A 72 -31.22 -18.20 -19.22
CA LEU A 72 -30.06 -19.07 -19.18
C LEU A 72 -29.16 -18.83 -20.40
N ARG A 73 -29.70 -18.77 -21.60
CA ARG A 73 -28.93 -18.48 -22.82
C ARG A 73 -28.24 -17.14 -22.75
N ARG A 74 -28.90 -16.12 -22.20
CA ARG A 74 -28.30 -14.79 -22.02
C ARG A 74 -27.12 -14.80 -21.05
N ILE A 75 -27.24 -15.55 -19.96
CA ILE A 75 -26.18 -15.73 -18.97
C ILE A 75 -25.02 -16.51 -19.58
N MET A 76 -25.29 -17.63 -20.23
CA MET A 76 -24.29 -18.47 -20.90
C MET A 76 -23.53 -17.69 -21.98
N LYS A 77 -24.21 -16.89 -22.78
CA LYS A 77 -23.57 -16.04 -23.79
C LYS A 77 -22.55 -15.07 -23.19
N LYS A 78 -22.73 -14.65 -21.93
CA LYS A 78 -21.87 -13.68 -21.27
C LYS A 78 -20.73 -14.32 -20.48
N TYR A 79 -20.97 -15.47 -19.86
CA TYR A 79 -20.07 -16.05 -18.86
C TYR A 79 -19.49 -17.41 -19.22
N GLY A 80 -19.99 -18.07 -20.28
CA GLY A 80 -19.47 -19.34 -20.78
C GLY A 80 -20.52 -20.17 -21.53
N PRO A 81 -20.09 -21.01 -22.46
CA PRO A 81 -21.00 -21.76 -23.33
C PRO A 81 -21.83 -22.82 -22.59
N GLU A 82 -21.35 -23.28 -21.44
CA GLU A 82 -22.04 -24.29 -20.61
C GLU A 82 -22.40 -23.72 -19.22
N LEU A 83 -23.37 -24.33 -18.54
CA LEU A 83 -23.78 -23.91 -17.20
C LEU A 83 -22.64 -24.06 -16.19
N ASP A 84 -21.80 -25.08 -16.34
CA ASP A 84 -20.65 -25.30 -15.46
C ASP A 84 -19.61 -24.18 -15.60
N ASP A 85 -19.44 -23.62 -16.80
CA ASP A 85 -18.57 -22.44 -17.00
C ASP A 85 -19.12 -21.21 -16.28
N VAL A 86 -20.44 -21.03 -16.30
CA VAL A 86 -21.11 -19.94 -15.59
C VAL A 86 -20.93 -20.06 -14.07
N LEU A 87 -21.08 -21.26 -13.54
CA LEU A 87 -20.87 -21.54 -12.11
C LEU A 87 -19.42 -21.34 -11.70
N THR A 88 -18.48 -21.82 -12.51
CA THR A 88 -17.04 -21.61 -12.29
C THR A 88 -16.68 -20.12 -12.30
N THR A 89 -17.24 -19.36 -13.24
CA THR A 89 -17.04 -17.92 -13.31
C THR A 89 -17.60 -17.21 -12.07
N LEU A 90 -18.77 -17.64 -11.59
CA LEU A 90 -19.35 -17.12 -10.36
C LEU A 90 -18.45 -17.37 -9.15
N GLU A 91 -17.99 -18.60 -8.98
CA GLU A 91 -17.11 -18.99 -7.88
C GLU A 91 -15.79 -18.20 -7.89
N ASN A 92 -15.15 -18.10 -9.06
CA ASN A 92 -13.93 -17.33 -9.22
C ASN A 92 -14.14 -15.86 -8.88
N SER A 93 -15.23 -15.25 -9.37
CA SER A 93 -15.55 -13.85 -9.09
C SER A 93 -15.89 -13.60 -7.62
N GLN A 94 -16.52 -14.57 -6.95
CA GLN A 94 -16.78 -14.52 -5.52
C GLN A 94 -15.49 -14.57 -4.71
N ASN A 95 -14.58 -15.50 -5.05
CA ASN A 95 -13.27 -15.61 -4.41
C ASN A 95 -12.44 -14.33 -4.59
N GLU A 96 -12.41 -13.77 -5.80
CA GLU A 96 -11.71 -12.52 -6.08
C GLU A 96 -12.30 -11.35 -5.28
N LEU A 97 -13.61 -11.29 -5.14
CA LEU A 97 -14.28 -10.26 -4.32
C LEU A 97 -13.93 -10.39 -2.85
N ASP A 98 -13.89 -11.62 -2.33
CA ASP A 98 -13.54 -11.89 -0.93
C ASP A 98 -12.07 -11.55 -0.66
N GLU A 99 -11.16 -11.89 -1.58
CA GLU A 99 -9.74 -11.49 -1.50
C GLU A 99 -9.57 -9.97 -1.51
N LEU A 100 -10.24 -9.26 -2.42
CA LEU A 100 -10.19 -7.79 -2.51
C LEU A 100 -10.74 -7.12 -1.25
N SER A 101 -11.87 -7.64 -0.74
CA SER A 101 -12.46 -7.12 0.49
C SER A 101 -11.58 -7.34 1.72
N GLY A 102 -10.94 -8.51 1.80
CA GLY A 102 -9.96 -8.82 2.85
C GLY A 102 -8.71 -7.94 2.76
N ALA A 103 -8.23 -7.68 1.54
CA ALA A 103 -7.09 -6.78 1.31
C ALA A 103 -7.41 -5.32 1.70
N GLU A 104 -8.60 -4.83 1.41
CA GLU A 104 -9.04 -3.47 1.79
C GLU A 104 -9.10 -3.30 3.31
N GLN A 105 -9.65 -4.27 4.04
CA GLN A 105 -9.66 -4.27 5.51
C GLN A 105 -8.25 -4.28 6.08
N SER A 106 -7.36 -5.12 5.52
CA SER A 106 -5.96 -5.19 5.93
C SER A 106 -5.22 -3.87 5.68
N LEU A 107 -5.48 -3.19 4.57
CA LEU A 107 -4.92 -1.87 4.27
C LEU A 107 -5.36 -0.81 5.28
N ASP A 108 -6.62 -0.82 5.68
CA ASP A 108 -7.15 0.11 6.68
C ASP A 108 -6.51 -0.11 8.06
N GLU A 109 -6.35 -1.37 8.47
CA GLU A 109 -5.67 -1.73 9.73
C GLU A 109 -4.20 -1.30 9.70
N LEU A 110 -3.48 -1.59 8.61
CA LEU A 110 -2.08 -1.19 8.43
C LEU A 110 -1.91 0.33 8.41
N ASN A 111 -2.83 1.07 7.79
CA ASN A 111 -2.81 2.54 7.81
C ASN A 111 -3.02 3.09 9.22
N LYS A 112 -3.97 2.57 10.00
CA LYS A 112 -4.20 2.96 11.39
C LYS A 112 -2.97 2.68 12.26
N GLU A 113 -2.37 1.50 12.10
CA GLU A 113 -1.16 1.14 12.85
C GLU A 113 0.05 2.02 12.47
N LYS A 114 0.22 2.32 11.17
CA LYS A 114 1.22 3.26 10.68
C LYS A 114 1.06 4.65 11.31
N GLU A 115 -0.16 5.19 11.35
CA GLU A 115 -0.43 6.49 11.96
C GLU A 115 -0.13 6.48 13.46
N ARG A 116 -0.53 5.43 14.16
CA ARG A 116 -0.22 5.23 15.58
C ARG A 116 1.29 5.23 15.83
N LEU A 117 2.03 4.44 15.06
CA LEU A 117 3.48 4.32 15.18
C LEU A 117 4.18 5.65 14.83
N LEU A 118 3.73 6.36 13.79
CA LEU A 118 4.28 7.67 13.43
C LEU A 118 4.07 8.70 14.55
N ALA A 119 2.92 8.71 15.20
CA ALA A 119 2.66 9.60 16.34
C ALA A 119 3.58 9.26 17.52
N GLU A 120 3.78 7.98 17.84
CA GLU A 120 4.66 7.54 18.92
C GLU A 120 6.13 7.90 18.64
N VAL A 121 6.63 7.60 17.43
CA VAL A 121 8.00 7.92 17.03
C VAL A 121 8.23 9.43 17.01
N SER A 122 7.27 10.23 16.53
CA SER A 122 7.36 11.70 16.55
C SER A 122 7.46 12.25 17.98
N LYS A 123 6.70 11.70 18.91
CA LYS A 123 6.78 12.06 20.32
C LYS A 123 8.15 11.75 20.94
N LYS A 124 8.68 10.55 20.65
CA LYS A 124 10.02 10.14 21.13
C LYS A 124 11.13 10.98 20.50
N ALA A 125 11.03 11.28 19.20
CA ALA A 125 11.99 12.13 18.51
C ALA A 125 12.02 13.56 19.06
N LYS A 126 10.86 14.12 19.37
CA LYS A 126 10.76 15.45 20.02
C LYS A 126 11.40 15.44 21.40
N ALA A 127 11.11 14.43 22.22
CA ALA A 127 11.75 14.30 23.53
C ALA A 127 13.26 14.19 23.42
N LEU A 128 13.78 13.40 22.45
CA LEU A 128 15.21 13.30 22.17
C LEU A 128 15.80 14.65 21.75
N SER A 129 15.10 15.41 20.91
CA SER A 129 15.50 16.75 20.47
C SER A 129 15.64 17.70 21.67
N ASP A 130 14.67 17.71 22.56
CA ASP A 130 14.69 18.54 23.77
C ASP A 130 15.83 18.15 24.72
N HIS A 131 16.11 16.86 24.87
CA HIS A 131 17.26 16.37 25.64
C HIS A 131 18.60 16.77 25.03
N ARG A 132 18.74 16.67 23.70
CA ARG A 132 19.93 17.10 22.97
C ARG A 132 20.19 18.59 23.12
N LYS A 133 19.13 19.39 23.05
CA LYS A 133 19.25 20.83 23.25
C LYS A 133 19.80 21.15 24.64
N LYS A 134 19.21 20.58 25.70
CA LYS A 134 19.68 20.76 27.08
C LYS A 134 21.10 20.27 27.29
N ALA A 135 21.45 19.12 26.69
CA ALA A 135 22.81 18.59 26.75
C ALA A 135 23.79 19.51 26.02
N GLY A 136 23.42 20.04 24.84
CA GLY A 136 24.20 21.00 24.10
C GLY A 136 24.48 22.29 24.88
N GLU A 137 23.48 22.85 25.53
CA GLU A 137 23.63 24.06 26.38
C GLU A 137 24.61 23.82 27.54
N ARG A 138 24.50 22.67 28.22
CA ARG A 138 25.43 22.27 29.28
C ARG A 138 26.86 22.08 28.75
N PHE A 139 26.98 21.41 27.61
CA PHE A 139 28.25 21.16 26.96
C PHE A 139 28.94 22.47 26.56
N VAL A 140 28.22 23.43 25.99
CA VAL A 140 28.72 24.76 25.66
C VAL A 140 29.24 25.47 26.92
N SER A 141 28.48 25.44 28.04
CA SER A 141 28.91 26.05 29.30
C SER A 141 30.24 25.47 29.79
N MET A 142 30.35 24.15 29.87
CA MET A 142 31.54 23.44 30.32
C MET A 142 32.76 23.73 29.44
N VAL A 143 32.57 23.69 28.11
CA VAL A 143 33.68 24.00 27.17
C VAL A 143 34.07 25.46 27.25
N THR A 144 33.15 26.39 27.47
CA THR A 144 33.47 27.82 27.67
C THR A 144 34.37 28.01 28.88
N GLU A 145 34.06 27.38 30.02
CA GLU A 145 34.88 27.40 31.21
C GLU A 145 36.30 26.87 30.98
N GLU A 146 36.40 25.78 30.22
CA GLU A 146 37.68 25.21 29.85
C GLU A 146 38.51 26.13 28.91
N LEU A 147 37.87 26.77 27.94
CA LEU A 147 38.48 27.75 27.06
C LEU A 147 38.97 29.00 27.79
N GLU A 148 38.19 29.51 28.71
CA GLU A 148 38.58 30.65 29.60
C GLU A 148 39.80 30.26 30.45
N PHE A 149 39.80 29.06 31.02
CA PHE A 149 40.96 28.55 31.76
C PHE A 149 42.19 28.50 30.89
N LEU A 150 42.10 28.03 29.60
CA LEU A 150 43.19 27.98 28.63
C LEU A 150 43.58 29.36 28.06
N ASN A 151 43.04 30.44 28.62
CA ASN A 151 43.33 31.84 28.24
C ASN A 151 42.81 32.18 26.83
N MET A 152 41.65 31.59 26.47
CA MET A 152 40.95 31.81 25.19
C MET A 152 39.49 32.38 25.39
N PRO A 153 39.30 33.47 26.12
CA PRO A 153 37.97 33.96 26.47
C PRO A 153 37.17 34.54 25.29
N LYS A 154 37.84 34.77 24.15
CA LYS A 154 37.21 35.29 22.94
C LYS A 154 36.56 34.20 22.09
N VAL A 155 36.96 32.95 22.29
CA VAL A 155 36.45 31.82 21.54
C VAL A 155 35.06 31.47 22.05
N LYS A 156 34.11 31.34 21.12
CA LYS A 156 32.73 30.95 21.41
C LYS A 156 32.36 29.66 20.67
N LEU A 157 31.93 28.67 21.43
CA LEU A 157 31.35 27.45 20.90
C LEU A 157 29.82 27.63 20.75
N VAL A 158 29.29 27.21 19.64
CA VAL A 158 27.84 27.19 19.36
C VAL A 158 27.44 25.78 18.90
N VAL A 159 26.41 25.25 19.51
CA VAL A 159 25.81 23.99 19.05
C VAL A 159 24.61 24.35 18.18
N GLN A 160 24.73 24.15 16.90
CA GLN A 160 23.64 24.36 15.97
C GLN A 160 22.81 23.07 15.85
N GLN A 161 21.55 23.13 16.23
CA GLN A 161 20.59 22.03 16.09
C GLN A 161 19.56 22.40 15.03
N LYS A 162 19.48 21.62 13.96
CA LYS A 162 18.51 21.80 12.87
C LYS A 162 17.57 20.61 12.85
N THR A 163 16.27 20.86 12.88
CA THR A 163 15.27 19.83 12.73
C THR A 163 15.11 19.47 11.25
N GLY A 164 15.11 18.19 10.94
CA GLY A 164 15.00 17.65 9.59
C GLY A 164 14.02 16.48 9.52
N LYS A 165 14.26 15.57 8.58
CA LYS A 165 13.46 14.36 8.42
C LYS A 165 13.70 13.39 9.57
N LEU A 166 12.65 12.65 9.94
CA LEU A 166 12.73 11.60 10.94
C LEU A 166 13.61 10.45 10.43
N THR A 167 14.61 10.07 11.22
CA THR A 167 15.56 9.00 10.93
C THR A 167 15.67 8.06 12.12
N ILE A 168 16.43 6.98 11.98
CA ILE A 168 16.77 6.07 13.08
C ILE A 168 17.45 6.78 14.26
N ASN A 169 18.14 7.89 14.01
CA ASN A 169 18.85 8.71 15.01
C ASN A 169 18.02 9.90 15.52
N GLY A 170 16.75 9.96 15.24
CA GLY A 170 15.87 11.06 15.55
C GLY A 170 15.69 12.03 14.38
N MET A 171 15.29 13.26 14.67
CA MET A 171 14.96 14.28 13.67
C MET A 171 15.95 15.45 13.60
N ASP A 172 17.01 15.41 14.40
CA ASP A 172 17.96 16.54 14.50
C ASP A 172 19.28 16.24 13.79
N SER A 173 19.78 17.26 13.13
CA SER A 173 21.18 17.38 12.73
C SER A 173 21.88 18.35 13.69
N ILE A 174 22.99 17.92 14.28
CA ILE A 174 23.77 18.70 15.24
C ILE A 174 25.12 19.01 14.63
N GLU A 175 25.48 20.29 14.66
CA GLU A 175 26.78 20.76 14.19
C GLU A 175 27.44 21.67 15.24
N PHE A 176 28.73 21.47 15.48
CA PHE A 176 29.51 22.29 16.37
C PHE A 176 30.22 23.41 15.57
N LEU A 177 29.85 24.64 15.90
CA LEU A 177 30.40 25.82 15.28
C LEU A 177 31.26 26.58 16.27
N ILE A 178 32.37 27.19 15.82
CA ILE A 178 33.24 28.00 16.66
C ILE A 178 33.47 29.36 15.98
N SER A 179 33.50 30.39 16.81
CA SER A 179 34.00 31.71 16.49
C SER A 179 35.29 31.94 17.28
N ALA A 180 36.40 32.18 16.60
CA ALA A 180 37.69 32.42 17.24
C ALA A 180 37.83 33.83 17.81
N ASN A 181 37.14 34.83 17.23
CA ASN A 181 37.22 36.24 17.61
C ASN A 181 35.83 36.83 17.83
N LEU A 182 35.78 37.87 18.67
CA LEU A 182 34.56 38.64 18.92
C LEU A 182 34.09 39.30 17.61
N GLY A 183 32.84 39.03 17.21
CA GLY A 183 32.21 39.60 16.00
C GLY A 183 32.41 38.75 14.73
N GLU A 184 33.16 37.64 14.80
CA GLU A 184 33.29 36.69 13.70
C GLU A 184 32.05 35.72 13.71
N GLU A 185 31.52 35.39 12.52
CA GLU A 185 30.48 34.40 12.40
C GLU A 185 30.99 32.99 12.77
N PRO A 186 30.25 32.24 13.56
CA PRO A 186 30.63 30.88 13.92
C PRO A 186 30.74 29.98 12.68
N LYS A 187 31.85 29.27 12.55
CA LYS A 187 32.13 28.35 11.46
C LYS A 187 32.37 26.92 12.00
N PRO A 188 32.15 25.89 11.16
CA PRO A 188 32.51 24.51 11.54
C PRO A 188 33.94 24.41 12.07
N ILE A 189 34.17 23.62 13.12
CA ILE A 189 35.47 23.44 13.75
C ILE A 189 36.56 23.10 12.73
N ALA A 190 36.25 22.28 11.74
CA ALA A 190 37.17 21.89 10.68
C ALA A 190 37.67 23.03 9.78
N LYS A 191 37.07 24.24 9.87
CA LYS A 191 37.46 25.42 9.10
C LYS A 191 38.33 26.42 9.88
N ILE A 192 38.84 26.06 11.05
CA ILE A 192 39.73 26.89 11.85
C ILE A 192 41.11 26.87 11.21
N ALA A 193 41.68 28.05 10.95
CA ALA A 193 42.94 28.18 10.18
C ALA A 193 44.21 28.03 11.01
N SER A 194 44.14 28.21 12.35
CA SER A 194 45.32 28.18 13.23
C SER A 194 45.48 26.80 13.91
N GLY A 195 46.60 26.12 13.67
CA GLY A 195 46.89 24.80 14.26
C GLY A 195 46.93 24.85 15.79
N GLY A 196 47.67 25.81 16.36
CA GLY A 196 47.78 25.93 17.82
C GLY A 196 46.44 26.31 18.51
N GLU A 197 45.60 27.16 17.89
CA GLU A 197 44.27 27.45 18.40
C GLU A 197 43.36 26.24 18.35
N LEU A 198 43.37 25.52 17.22
CA LEU A 198 42.61 24.30 17.05
C LEU A 198 42.97 23.23 18.09
N SER A 199 44.29 23.02 18.32
CA SER A 199 44.78 22.03 19.29
C SER A 199 44.32 22.38 20.73
N ARG A 200 44.32 23.66 21.12
CA ARG A 200 43.81 24.10 22.43
C ARG A 200 42.29 23.95 22.54
N ILE A 201 41.55 24.27 21.47
CA ILE A 201 40.09 24.04 21.43
C ILE A 201 39.78 22.56 21.57
N MET A 202 40.52 21.69 20.83
CA MET A 202 40.37 20.25 20.96
C MET A 202 40.72 19.73 22.36
N LEU A 203 41.74 20.32 23.03
CA LEU A 203 42.06 20.00 24.42
C LEU A 203 40.88 20.34 25.35
N ALA A 204 40.26 21.53 25.22
CA ALA A 204 39.10 21.93 25.99
C ALA A 204 37.93 20.98 25.79
N LEU A 205 37.60 20.64 24.53
CA LEU A 205 36.54 19.69 24.19
C LEU A 205 36.84 18.31 24.80
N LYS A 206 38.06 17.81 24.68
CA LYS A 206 38.48 16.50 25.20
C LYS A 206 38.41 16.42 26.71
N ASN A 207 38.80 17.49 27.44
CA ASN A 207 38.66 17.54 28.89
C ASN A 207 37.19 17.40 29.35
N VAL A 208 36.23 18.02 28.64
CA VAL A 208 34.80 17.93 28.97
C VAL A 208 34.22 16.54 28.74
N ILE A 209 34.73 15.81 27.73
CA ILE A 209 34.19 14.48 27.38
C ILE A 209 35.07 13.33 27.90
N ALA A 210 36.19 13.61 28.59
CA ALA A 210 37.23 12.63 28.96
C ALA A 210 36.67 11.37 29.64
N GLU A 211 35.71 11.52 30.55
CA GLU A 211 35.14 10.41 31.29
C GLU A 211 34.30 9.45 30.41
N LYS A 212 33.87 9.91 29.24
CA LYS A 212 33.01 9.16 28.30
C LYS A 212 33.70 8.81 26.99
N ASP A 213 34.94 9.27 26.82
CA ASP A 213 35.70 9.03 25.60
C ASP A 213 36.47 7.69 25.71
N SER A 214 36.22 6.80 24.76
CA SER A 214 36.88 5.50 24.68
C SER A 214 38.24 5.53 23.95
N ILE A 215 38.70 6.72 23.56
CA ILE A 215 39.99 6.88 22.83
C ILE A 215 41.16 6.82 23.82
N GLY A 216 41.96 5.75 23.72
CA GLY A 216 43.06 5.50 24.64
C GLY A 216 44.30 6.36 24.43
N THR A 217 44.48 7.02 23.28
CA THR A 217 45.63 7.83 22.98
C THR A 217 45.24 9.11 22.27
N LEU A 218 45.68 10.26 22.75
CA LEU A 218 45.49 11.57 22.16
C LEU A 218 46.82 12.20 21.83
N ILE A 219 47.00 12.72 20.62
CA ILE A 219 48.19 13.42 20.15
C ILE A 219 47.80 14.87 19.88
N PHE A 220 48.44 15.80 20.55
CA PHE A 220 48.28 17.24 20.36
C PHE A 220 49.56 17.80 19.77
N ASP A 221 49.44 18.35 18.56
CA ASP A 221 50.56 19.05 17.88
C ASP A 221 50.38 20.56 18.01
N GLU A 222 51.50 21.30 18.06
CA GLU A 222 51.52 22.76 18.11
C GLU A 222 50.72 23.42 19.26
N ILE A 223 50.40 22.68 20.33
CA ILE A 223 49.51 23.19 21.41
C ILE A 223 50.07 24.39 22.17
N ASP A 224 51.41 24.51 22.23
CA ASP A 224 52.15 25.57 22.89
C ASP A 224 52.53 26.73 21.95
N THR A 225 52.20 26.66 20.68
CA THR A 225 52.54 27.68 19.69
C THR A 225 51.81 29.01 20.00
N GLY A 226 52.60 30.09 20.11
CA GLY A 226 52.10 31.44 20.34
C GLY A 226 51.57 31.72 21.74
N VAL A 227 51.90 30.91 22.76
CA VAL A 227 51.41 31.10 24.13
C VAL A 227 52.49 31.61 25.07
N SER A 228 52.11 32.46 26.06
CA SER A 228 53.00 32.93 27.13
C SER A 228 53.23 31.84 28.18
N GLY A 229 54.27 31.96 29.02
CA GLY A 229 54.62 31.00 30.06
C GLY A 229 53.46 30.64 31.02
N ARG A 230 52.57 31.58 31.39
CA ARG A 230 51.38 31.29 32.18
C ARG A 230 50.34 30.45 31.45
N ALA A 231 50.16 30.71 30.17
CA ALA A 231 49.22 29.93 29.38
C ALA A 231 49.76 28.50 29.14
N ALA A 232 51.07 28.33 28.91
CA ALA A 232 51.71 27.03 28.80
C ALA A 232 51.57 26.19 30.08
N GLN A 233 51.69 26.79 31.27
CA GLN A 233 51.43 26.10 32.54
C GLN A 233 49.98 25.58 32.64
N LYS A 234 49.00 26.41 32.25
CA LYS A 234 47.58 26.02 32.25
C LYS A 234 47.30 24.86 31.30
N ILE A 235 47.90 24.88 30.11
CA ILE A 235 47.83 23.78 29.14
C ILE A 235 48.44 22.51 29.75
N GLY A 236 49.60 22.57 30.40
CA GLY A 236 50.25 21.43 31.06
C GLY A 236 49.37 20.83 32.17
N ILE A 237 48.67 21.67 32.97
CA ILE A 237 47.69 21.18 33.97
C ILE A 237 46.57 20.41 33.31
N LYS A 238 45.99 20.91 32.22
CA LYS A 238 44.90 20.26 31.53
C LYS A 238 45.31 18.97 30.82
N LEU A 239 46.48 18.94 30.21
CA LEU A 239 47.07 17.72 29.67
C LEU A 239 47.29 16.66 30.76
N LYS A 240 47.79 17.06 31.94
CA LYS A 240 47.96 16.17 33.09
C LYS A 240 46.62 15.62 33.58
N GLN A 241 45.57 16.44 33.64
CA GLN A 241 44.20 16.01 34.01
C GLN A 241 43.65 15.01 33.02
N LEU A 242 43.86 15.23 31.73
CA LEU A 242 43.41 14.33 30.66
C LEU A 242 44.19 13.00 30.66
N SER A 243 45.49 13.04 31.06
CA SER A 243 46.39 11.90 31.09
C SER A 243 46.33 11.08 32.39
N LEU A 244 45.29 11.17 33.19
CA LEU A 244 45.15 10.56 34.53
C LEU A 244 45.43 9.03 34.61
N ILE A 245 45.68 8.38 33.51
CA ILE A 245 45.98 6.94 33.47
C ILE A 245 47.39 6.60 32.92
N HIS A 246 48.05 7.51 32.19
CA HIS A 246 49.41 7.28 31.69
C HIS A 246 50.26 8.56 31.70
N ILE A 247 51.24 8.60 32.59
CA ILE A 247 52.29 9.66 32.63
C ILE A 247 53.18 9.41 31.40
N SER A 248 52.98 10.17 30.32
CA SER A 248 53.97 10.28 29.28
C SER A 248 54.93 11.41 29.66
N GLU A 249 56.16 11.07 30.01
CA GLU A 249 57.22 12.06 30.11
C GLU A 249 57.41 12.77 28.77
N PRO A 250 57.55 14.13 28.75
CA PRO A 250 57.86 14.82 27.52
C PRO A 250 59.21 14.35 27.05
N THR A 251 59.25 13.61 25.96
CA THR A 251 60.52 13.24 25.29
C THR A 251 61.09 14.53 24.72
N ARG A 252 62.07 15.13 25.44
CA ARG A 252 62.85 16.20 24.91
C ARG A 252 63.70 15.62 23.77
N LEU A 253 63.26 15.84 22.54
CA LEU A 253 64.14 15.66 21.39
C LEU A 253 65.34 16.63 21.57
N ARG A 254 66.48 16.09 22.00
CA ARG A 254 67.69 16.81 21.87
C ARG A 254 67.93 16.97 20.38
N CYS A 255 67.86 18.20 19.90
CA CYS A 255 68.50 18.56 18.64
C CYS A 255 69.98 18.24 18.76
N ILE A 256 70.44 17.25 18.03
CA ILE A 256 71.83 17.00 17.79
C ILE A 256 72.24 18.01 16.71
N SER A 257 73.04 18.96 17.10
CA SER A 257 73.81 19.89 16.23
C SER A 257 74.77 19.15 15.33
#